data_79fcc7c50b3b62715543a09df9bacd89
#
_entry.id   79fcc7c50b3b62715543a09df9bacd89
#
_cell.length_a   1.000
_cell.length_b   1.000
_cell.length_c   1.000
_cell.angle_alpha   90.00
_cell.angle_beta   90.00
_cell.angle_gamma   90.00
#
_symmetry.space_group_name_H-M   'P 1'
#
loop_
_entity.id
_entity.type
_entity.pdbx_description
1 polymer ?
#
loop_
_entity_poly.entity_id
_entity_poly.type
_entity_poly.pdbx_seq_one_letter_code
_entity_poly.pdbx_strand_id
1 'polypeptide(L)'
;EQVKAAQEAAAAQAKAAQEAAAAQAKAAQEAAAAQAKAAQEAAAAQAKAAQEAAAAQAKAAQEAAAQAAMVDTILVQNGVSRQEYELLAALIQCEAGGESYIGQVAVGNVVMNRVESANHPDTISEVIYAAGQFSPVRNGSLSRTLSSGNISGSCKQAALEAIAGSEPVGDKLYFRRVNGRSGQVIGN
;
A
#
# COMPACT_ATOMS: atom_id res chain seq x y z
N GLU A 1 15.00 53.11 73.42
CA GLU A 1 15.14 51.66 73.21
C GLU A 1 14.12 51.15 72.24
N GLN A 2 12.83 51.56 72.33
CA GLN A 2 11.75 51.09 71.39
C GLN A 2 12.00 51.45 69.92
N VAL A 3 12.56 52.62 69.64
CA VAL A 3 12.86 53.07 68.27
C VAL A 3 13.97 52.27 67.62
N LYS A 4 14.95 51.86 68.38
CA LYS A 4 16.08 51.05 67.91
C LYS A 4 15.61 49.60 67.56
N ALA A 5 14.78 49.01 68.40
CA ALA A 5 14.23 47.70 68.16
C ALA A 5 13.32 47.67 66.91
N ALA A 6 12.52 48.74 66.66
CA ALA A 6 11.72 48.87 65.48
C ALA A 6 12.57 49.00 64.18
N GLN A 7 13.69 49.71 64.25
CA GLN A 7 14.60 49.82 63.10
C GLN A 7 15.32 48.49 62.80
N GLU A 8 15.74 47.77 63.83
CA GLU A 8 16.36 46.44 63.63
C GLU A 8 15.34 45.42 63.04
N ALA A 9 14.10 45.43 63.50
CA ALA A 9 13.05 44.57 62.94
C ALA A 9 12.75 44.94 61.48
N ALA A 10 12.67 46.22 61.13
CA ALA A 10 12.47 46.64 59.74
C ALA A 10 13.63 46.23 58.81
N ALA A 11 14.86 46.34 59.29
CA ALA A 11 16.05 45.91 58.54
C ALA A 11 16.11 44.40 58.36
N ALA A 12 15.70 43.61 59.35
CA ALA A 12 15.59 42.15 59.21
C ALA A 12 14.49 41.74 58.22
N GLN A 13 13.34 42.41 58.24
CA GLN A 13 12.27 42.18 57.26
C GLN A 13 12.68 42.52 55.82
N ALA A 14 13.38 43.65 55.66
CA ALA A 14 13.90 44.05 54.33
C ALA A 14 14.93 43.05 53.80
N LYS A 15 15.80 42.53 54.64
CA LYS A 15 16.77 41.50 54.27
C LYS A 15 16.08 40.19 53.89
N ALA A 16 15.15 39.74 54.66
CA ALA A 16 14.36 38.53 54.37
C ALA A 16 13.56 38.65 53.04
N ALA A 17 13.00 39.84 52.78
CA ALA A 17 12.30 40.09 51.52
C ALA A 17 13.26 40.06 50.30
N GLN A 18 14.49 40.60 50.45
CA GLN A 18 15.50 40.53 49.39
C GLN A 18 15.96 39.08 49.12
N GLU A 19 16.21 38.32 50.19
CA GLU A 19 16.58 36.92 50.04
C GLU A 19 15.48 36.06 49.39
N ALA A 20 14.23 36.31 49.76
CA ALA A 20 13.07 35.64 49.13
C ALA A 20 12.92 36.03 47.65
N ALA A 21 13.10 37.30 47.31
CA ALA A 21 13.05 37.76 45.92
C ALA A 21 14.19 37.16 45.07
N ALA A 22 15.39 37.06 45.62
CA ALA A 22 16.55 36.45 44.96
C ALA A 22 16.32 34.94 44.73
N ALA A 23 15.77 34.25 45.72
CA ALA A 23 15.42 32.82 45.59
C ALA A 23 14.34 32.59 44.52
N GLN A 24 13.30 33.43 44.48
CA GLN A 24 12.28 33.36 43.44
C GLN A 24 12.83 33.65 42.04
N ALA A 25 13.69 34.63 41.88
CA ALA A 25 14.33 34.96 40.61
C ALA A 25 15.21 33.79 40.09
N LYS A 26 15.96 33.16 41.01
CA LYS A 26 16.77 31.97 40.68
C LYS A 26 15.91 30.79 40.26
N ALA A 27 14.84 30.50 40.98
CA ALA A 27 13.90 29.42 40.63
C ALA A 27 13.22 29.68 39.29
N ALA A 28 12.85 30.92 38.99
CA ALA A 28 12.27 31.28 37.69
C ALA A 28 13.25 31.09 36.53
N GLN A 29 14.54 31.43 36.74
CA GLN A 29 15.59 31.19 35.74
C GLN A 29 15.83 29.71 35.49
N GLU A 30 15.89 28.89 36.52
CA GLU A 30 16.06 27.45 36.42
C GLU A 30 14.87 26.80 35.71
N ALA A 31 13.64 27.21 36.01
CA ALA A 31 12.44 26.75 35.36
C ALA A 31 12.42 27.16 33.87
N ALA A 32 12.78 28.37 33.52
CA ALA A 32 12.88 28.84 32.16
C ALA A 32 13.95 28.06 31.35
N ALA A 33 15.09 27.79 31.95
CA ALA A 33 16.16 27.00 31.33
C ALA A 33 15.71 25.53 31.09
N ALA A 34 15.03 24.95 32.06
CA ALA A 34 14.48 23.59 31.90
C ALA A 34 13.40 23.50 30.79
N GLN A 35 12.51 24.50 30.70
CA GLN A 35 11.53 24.58 29.64
C GLN A 35 12.17 24.75 28.25
N ALA A 36 13.19 25.61 28.14
CA ALA A 36 13.92 25.81 26.89
C ALA A 36 14.62 24.54 26.42
N LYS A 37 15.22 23.80 27.33
CA LYS A 37 15.86 22.51 27.03
C LYS A 37 14.84 21.46 26.57
N ALA A 38 13.73 21.35 27.27
CA ALA A 38 12.66 20.42 26.89
C ALA A 38 12.07 20.75 25.51
N ALA A 39 11.91 22.04 25.21
CA ALA A 39 11.42 22.49 23.90
C ALA A 39 12.42 22.13 22.77
N GLN A 40 13.72 22.28 23.01
CA GLN A 40 14.76 21.90 22.05
C GLN A 40 14.79 20.37 21.81
N GLU A 41 14.71 19.59 22.88
CA GLU A 41 14.65 18.12 22.75
C GLU A 41 13.42 17.66 22.00
N ALA A 42 12.25 18.25 22.26
CA ALA A 42 11.02 17.97 21.56
C ALA A 42 11.11 18.34 20.07
N ALA A 43 11.66 19.51 19.74
CA ALA A 43 11.87 19.94 18.35
C ALA A 43 12.86 19.02 17.62
N ALA A 44 13.92 18.60 18.25
CA ALA A 44 14.90 17.66 17.68
C ALA A 44 14.26 16.27 17.42
N ALA A 45 13.45 15.78 18.35
CA ALA A 45 12.73 14.53 18.18
C ALA A 45 11.70 14.59 17.02
N GLN A 46 10.97 15.69 16.90
CA GLN A 46 10.06 15.90 15.79
C GLN A 46 10.78 15.99 14.44
N ALA A 47 11.90 16.69 14.37
CA ALA A 47 12.70 16.80 13.16
C ALA A 47 13.22 15.42 12.71
N LYS A 48 13.70 14.61 13.66
CA LYS A 48 14.16 13.25 13.38
C LYS A 48 13.03 12.36 12.87
N ALA A 49 11.89 12.38 13.52
CA ALA A 49 10.71 11.61 13.09
C ALA A 49 10.23 12.02 11.69
N ALA A 50 10.26 13.32 11.37
CA ALA A 50 9.92 13.83 10.04
C ALA A 50 10.90 13.34 8.96
N GLN A 51 12.21 13.30 9.27
CA GLN A 51 13.22 12.78 8.35
C GLN A 51 13.07 11.27 8.12
N GLU A 52 12.81 10.50 9.16
CA GLU A 52 12.57 9.05 9.04
C GLU A 52 11.32 8.75 8.22
N ALA A 53 10.23 9.50 8.43
CA ALA A 53 9.01 9.38 7.64
C ALA A 53 9.24 9.74 6.16
N ALA A 54 9.96 10.82 5.88
CA ALA A 54 10.30 11.21 4.51
C ALA A 54 11.19 10.17 3.81
N ALA A 55 12.17 9.60 4.51
CA ALA A 55 13.03 8.54 3.99
C ALA A 55 12.23 7.25 3.69
N ALA A 56 11.30 6.88 4.56
CA ALA A 56 10.42 5.73 4.35
C ALA A 56 9.51 5.93 3.14
N GLN A 57 8.93 7.13 2.96
CA GLN A 57 8.12 7.47 1.80
C GLN A 57 8.93 7.45 0.51
N ALA A 58 10.15 7.98 0.51
CA ALA A 58 11.02 7.97 -0.66
C ALA A 58 11.40 6.54 -1.06
N LYS A 59 11.70 5.67 -0.11
CA LYS A 59 11.98 4.26 -0.35
C LYS A 59 10.77 3.54 -0.93
N ALA A 60 9.59 3.72 -0.36
CA ALA A 60 8.36 3.13 -0.87
C ALA A 60 8.04 3.59 -2.30
N ALA A 61 8.26 4.86 -2.61
CA ALA A 61 8.08 5.39 -3.97
C ALA A 61 9.07 4.78 -4.97
N GLN A 62 10.33 4.57 -4.58
CA GLN A 62 11.33 3.89 -5.41
C GLN A 62 10.98 2.43 -5.67
N GLU A 63 10.54 1.70 -4.66
CA GLU A 63 10.10 0.31 -4.79
C GLU A 63 8.88 0.19 -5.71
N ALA A 64 7.90 1.09 -5.56
CA ALA A 64 6.73 1.15 -6.45
C ALA A 64 7.11 1.46 -7.90
N ALA A 65 8.04 2.39 -8.12
CA ALA A 65 8.54 2.72 -9.47
C ALA A 65 9.29 1.55 -10.10
N ALA A 66 10.13 0.84 -9.33
CA ALA A 66 10.84 -0.34 -9.80
C ALA A 66 9.88 -1.48 -10.16
N GLN A 67 8.84 -1.70 -9.34
CA GLN A 67 7.78 -2.66 -9.65
C GLN A 67 7.03 -2.30 -10.94
N ALA A 68 6.66 -1.03 -11.11
CA ALA A 68 5.99 -0.57 -12.32
C ALA A 68 6.84 -0.79 -13.58
N ALA A 69 8.14 -0.48 -13.51
CA ALA A 69 9.07 -0.70 -14.61
C ALA A 69 9.25 -2.19 -14.95
N MET A 70 9.27 -3.06 -13.95
CA MET A 70 9.31 -4.50 -14.15
C MET A 70 8.04 -5.01 -14.86
N VAL A 71 6.87 -4.54 -14.44
CA VAL A 71 5.60 -4.85 -15.10
C VAL A 71 5.65 -4.42 -16.56
N ASP A 72 6.03 -3.16 -16.85
CA ASP A 72 6.12 -2.66 -18.21
C ASP A 72 7.09 -3.47 -19.08
N THR A 73 8.21 -3.91 -18.51
CA THR A 73 9.17 -4.77 -19.21
C THR A 73 8.54 -6.08 -19.64
N ILE A 74 7.82 -6.76 -18.73
CA ILE A 74 7.15 -8.03 -19.03
C ILE A 74 6.07 -7.83 -20.10
N LEU A 75 5.26 -6.78 -19.99
CA LEU A 75 4.21 -6.48 -20.95
C LEU A 75 4.78 -6.25 -22.36
N VAL A 76 5.83 -5.44 -22.47
CA VAL A 76 6.49 -5.17 -23.75
C VAL A 76 7.11 -6.43 -24.36
N GLN A 77 7.77 -7.26 -23.55
CA GLN A 77 8.36 -8.53 -24.00
C GLN A 77 7.33 -9.50 -24.57
N ASN A 78 6.11 -9.47 -24.04
CA ASN A 78 5.03 -10.36 -24.46
C ASN A 78 4.00 -9.69 -25.41
N GLY A 79 4.27 -8.46 -25.86
CA GLY A 79 3.39 -7.76 -26.80
C GLY A 79 2.02 -7.40 -26.24
N VAL A 80 1.88 -7.35 -24.91
CA VAL A 80 0.63 -7.06 -24.21
C VAL A 80 0.58 -5.60 -23.78
N SER A 81 -0.53 -4.93 -24.06
CA SER A 81 -0.75 -3.56 -23.59
C SER A 81 -1.09 -3.52 -22.09
N ARG A 82 -0.82 -2.37 -21.44
CA ARG A 82 -1.22 -2.17 -20.04
C ARG A 82 -2.73 -2.30 -19.85
N GLN A 83 -3.53 -1.89 -20.82
CA GLN A 83 -4.99 -2.03 -20.77
C GLN A 83 -5.43 -3.49 -20.77
N GLU A 84 -4.79 -4.34 -21.58
CA GLU A 84 -5.05 -5.78 -21.60
C GLU A 84 -4.61 -6.48 -20.31
N TYR A 85 -3.49 -6.08 -19.76
CA TYR A 85 -3.07 -6.55 -18.44
C TYR A 85 -4.09 -6.21 -17.35
N GLU A 86 -4.57 -4.97 -17.31
CA GLU A 86 -5.58 -4.53 -16.33
C GLU A 86 -6.91 -5.27 -16.55
N LEU A 87 -7.30 -5.48 -17.80
CA LEU A 87 -8.49 -6.23 -18.17
C LEU A 87 -8.39 -7.70 -17.71
N LEU A 88 -7.26 -8.35 -17.94
CA LEU A 88 -6.99 -9.71 -17.47
C LEU A 88 -7.03 -9.81 -15.95
N ALA A 89 -6.37 -8.88 -15.25
CA ALA A 89 -6.38 -8.83 -13.79
C ALA A 89 -7.79 -8.62 -13.23
N ALA A 90 -8.61 -7.78 -13.87
CA ALA A 90 -10.01 -7.57 -13.50
C ALA A 90 -10.86 -8.82 -13.74
N LEU A 91 -10.63 -9.54 -14.82
CA LEU A 91 -11.30 -10.81 -15.08
C LEU A 91 -10.95 -11.84 -14.01
N ILE A 92 -9.66 -12.01 -13.70
CA ILE A 92 -9.18 -12.90 -12.62
C ILE A 92 -9.84 -12.54 -11.31
N GLN A 93 -9.94 -11.24 -10.98
CA GLN A 93 -10.62 -10.77 -9.77
C GLN A 93 -12.11 -11.20 -9.76
N CYS A 94 -12.78 -11.13 -10.88
CA CYS A 94 -14.20 -11.52 -10.98
C CYS A 94 -14.41 -13.03 -10.90
N GLU A 95 -13.53 -13.83 -11.52
CA GLU A 95 -13.68 -15.28 -11.62
C GLU A 95 -13.06 -16.02 -10.42
N ALA A 96 -11.94 -15.56 -9.92
CA ALA A 96 -11.09 -16.27 -8.96
C ALA A 96 -10.56 -15.39 -7.81
N GLY A 97 -11.12 -14.21 -7.57
CA GLY A 97 -10.64 -13.30 -6.53
C GLY A 97 -10.66 -13.88 -5.10
N GLY A 98 -11.47 -14.88 -4.83
CA GLY A 98 -11.53 -15.63 -3.57
C GLY A 98 -10.86 -17.01 -3.60
N GLU A 99 -10.26 -17.39 -4.71
CA GLU A 99 -9.59 -18.68 -4.86
C GLU A 99 -8.12 -18.62 -4.44
N SER A 100 -7.45 -19.78 -4.40
CA SER A 100 -6.01 -19.84 -4.17
C SER A 100 -5.25 -19.09 -5.26
N TYR A 101 -4.02 -18.65 -4.94
CA TYR A 101 -3.18 -17.93 -5.90
C TYR A 101 -2.96 -18.72 -7.21
N ILE A 102 -2.71 -20.04 -7.09
CA ILE A 102 -2.59 -20.94 -8.26
C ILE A 102 -3.88 -20.94 -9.08
N GLY A 103 -5.05 -20.91 -8.43
CA GLY A 103 -6.35 -20.82 -9.12
C GLY A 103 -6.50 -19.49 -9.87
N GLN A 104 -6.00 -18.39 -9.31
CA GLN A 104 -5.97 -17.09 -9.98
C GLN A 104 -5.07 -17.12 -11.22
N VAL A 105 -3.85 -17.67 -11.10
CA VAL A 105 -2.93 -17.83 -12.25
C VAL A 105 -3.53 -18.76 -13.31
N ALA A 106 -4.20 -19.83 -12.91
CA ALA A 106 -4.87 -20.76 -13.83
C ALA A 106 -5.94 -20.09 -14.71
N VAL A 107 -6.71 -19.15 -14.17
CA VAL A 107 -7.66 -18.36 -14.96
C VAL A 107 -6.93 -17.52 -16.01
N GLY A 108 -5.85 -16.85 -15.62
CA GLY A 108 -5.01 -16.09 -16.54
C GLY A 108 -4.39 -16.98 -17.64
N ASN A 109 -3.83 -18.13 -17.25
CA ASN A 109 -3.23 -19.09 -18.18
C ASN A 109 -4.23 -19.57 -19.23
N VAL A 110 -5.47 -19.89 -18.85
CA VAL A 110 -6.52 -20.27 -19.83
C VAL A 110 -6.80 -19.16 -20.86
N VAL A 111 -6.77 -17.89 -20.45
CA VAL A 111 -6.93 -16.77 -21.39
C VAL A 111 -5.73 -16.70 -22.33
N MET A 112 -4.49 -16.81 -21.81
CA MET A 112 -3.28 -16.80 -22.64
C MET A 112 -3.23 -17.98 -23.60
N ASN A 113 -3.58 -19.20 -23.17
CA ASN A 113 -3.69 -20.37 -24.03
C ASN A 113 -4.67 -20.15 -25.19
N ARG A 114 -5.76 -19.43 -24.95
CA ARG A 114 -6.70 -19.08 -26.02
C ARG A 114 -6.11 -18.07 -27.00
N VAL A 115 -5.38 -17.06 -26.52
CA VAL A 115 -4.66 -16.11 -27.38
C VAL A 115 -3.67 -16.82 -28.30
N GLU A 116 -3.02 -17.87 -27.81
CA GLU A 116 -2.06 -18.67 -28.59
C GLU A 116 -2.72 -19.72 -29.50
N SER A 117 -4.00 -19.98 -29.30
CA SER A 117 -4.71 -21.03 -30.05
C SER A 117 -5.26 -20.50 -31.37
N ALA A 118 -4.93 -21.17 -32.48
CA ALA A 118 -5.42 -20.82 -33.81
C ALA A 118 -6.98 -20.81 -33.97
N ASN A 119 -7.70 -21.33 -32.99
CA ASN A 119 -9.17 -21.39 -33.00
C ASN A 119 -9.81 -20.25 -32.16
N HIS A 120 -9.02 -19.35 -31.60
CA HIS A 120 -9.47 -18.25 -30.77
C HIS A 120 -8.89 -16.92 -31.29
N PRO A 121 -9.40 -15.77 -30.83
CA PRO A 121 -8.82 -14.48 -31.16
C PRO A 121 -7.38 -14.33 -30.63
N ASP A 122 -6.59 -13.48 -31.30
CA ASP A 122 -5.15 -13.31 -31.06
C ASP A 122 -4.82 -12.28 -29.95
N THR A 123 -5.82 -11.68 -29.31
CA THR A 123 -5.62 -10.68 -28.26
C THR A 123 -6.37 -11.02 -26.99
N ILE A 124 -5.83 -10.63 -25.85
CA ILE A 124 -6.48 -10.81 -24.54
C ILE A 124 -7.87 -10.16 -24.54
N SER A 125 -7.98 -8.97 -25.10
CA SER A 125 -9.23 -8.21 -25.16
C SER A 125 -10.30 -8.97 -25.95
N GLU A 126 -9.98 -9.47 -27.13
CA GLU A 126 -10.92 -10.20 -27.98
C GLU A 126 -11.32 -11.53 -27.36
N VAL A 127 -10.38 -12.26 -26.75
CA VAL A 127 -10.66 -13.51 -26.02
C VAL A 127 -11.63 -13.25 -24.86
N ILE A 128 -11.41 -12.20 -24.08
CA ILE A 128 -12.25 -11.89 -22.91
C ILE A 128 -13.65 -11.45 -23.35
N TYR A 129 -13.76 -10.62 -24.37
CA TYR A 129 -15.04 -10.11 -24.86
C TYR A 129 -15.75 -11.04 -25.87
N ALA A 130 -15.15 -12.17 -26.23
CA ALA A 130 -15.80 -13.15 -27.09
C ALA A 130 -17.15 -13.60 -26.51
N ALA A 131 -18.15 -13.70 -27.35
CA ALA A 131 -19.54 -13.94 -26.94
C ALA A 131 -19.69 -15.24 -26.14
N GLY A 132 -20.27 -15.13 -24.94
CA GLY A 132 -20.57 -16.25 -24.07
C GLY A 132 -19.42 -16.85 -23.29
N GLN A 133 -18.18 -16.34 -23.43
CA GLN A 133 -17.00 -16.92 -22.80
C GLN A 133 -16.96 -16.66 -21.28
N PHE A 134 -17.18 -15.42 -20.86
CA PHE A 134 -17.07 -15.05 -19.46
C PHE A 134 -18.34 -14.38 -18.91
N SER A 135 -18.85 -14.92 -17.81
CA SER A 135 -20.04 -14.38 -17.15
C SER A 135 -19.87 -12.95 -16.62
N PRO A 136 -18.71 -12.51 -16.14
CA PRO A 136 -18.46 -11.13 -15.71
C PRO A 136 -18.64 -10.08 -16.81
N VAL A 137 -18.37 -10.43 -18.05
CA VAL A 137 -18.64 -9.55 -19.22
C VAL A 137 -20.15 -9.34 -19.37
N ARG A 138 -20.90 -10.43 -19.35
CA ARG A 138 -22.34 -10.45 -19.58
C ARG A 138 -23.15 -9.78 -18.47
N ASN A 139 -22.77 -9.95 -17.21
CA ASN A 139 -23.48 -9.39 -16.04
C ASN A 139 -22.96 -8.02 -15.61
N GLY A 140 -21.96 -7.47 -16.31
CA GLY A 140 -21.38 -6.15 -16.05
C GLY A 140 -20.45 -6.08 -14.82
N SER A 141 -20.11 -7.20 -14.17
CA SER A 141 -19.18 -7.17 -13.03
C SER A 141 -17.77 -6.79 -13.46
N LEU A 142 -17.31 -7.23 -14.64
CA LEU A 142 -16.03 -6.85 -15.20
C LEU A 142 -15.88 -5.33 -15.37
N SER A 143 -16.88 -4.69 -15.98
CA SER A 143 -16.88 -3.22 -16.15
C SER A 143 -16.88 -2.48 -14.82
N ARG A 144 -17.63 -2.96 -13.83
CA ARG A 144 -17.63 -2.38 -12.48
C ARG A 144 -16.27 -2.52 -11.80
N THR A 145 -15.64 -3.69 -11.91
CA THR A 145 -14.29 -3.93 -11.34
C THR A 145 -13.24 -3.03 -11.98
N LEU A 146 -13.26 -2.88 -13.31
CA LEU A 146 -12.39 -1.97 -14.03
C LEU A 146 -12.61 -0.51 -13.62
N SER A 147 -13.87 -0.04 -13.58
CA SER A 147 -14.19 1.35 -13.24
C SER A 147 -13.85 1.70 -11.78
N SER A 148 -13.99 0.76 -10.86
CA SER A 148 -13.66 0.97 -9.45
C SER A 148 -12.15 0.86 -9.16
N GLY A 149 -11.38 0.21 -10.03
CA GLY A 149 -9.97 -0.12 -9.80
C GLY A 149 -9.74 -1.10 -8.65
N ASN A 150 -10.81 -1.71 -8.12
CA ASN A 150 -10.74 -2.63 -6.98
C ASN A 150 -10.28 -4.03 -7.41
N ILE A 151 -9.01 -4.12 -7.80
CA ILE A 151 -8.33 -5.35 -8.21
C ILE A 151 -7.24 -5.64 -7.17
N SER A 152 -7.28 -6.80 -6.55
CA SER A 152 -6.29 -7.20 -5.53
C SER A 152 -4.89 -7.31 -6.11
N GLY A 153 -3.88 -7.09 -5.26
CA GLY A 153 -2.48 -7.26 -5.66
C GLY A 153 -2.18 -8.68 -6.15
N SER A 154 -2.82 -9.70 -5.55
CA SER A 154 -2.66 -11.10 -5.98
C SER A 154 -3.21 -11.35 -7.38
N CYS A 155 -4.37 -10.79 -7.74
CA CYS A 155 -4.94 -10.91 -9.09
C CYS A 155 -4.10 -10.18 -10.14
N LYS A 156 -3.53 -9.02 -9.80
CA LYS A 156 -2.58 -8.30 -10.66
C LYS A 156 -1.30 -9.10 -10.89
N GLN A 157 -0.76 -9.68 -9.84
CA GLN A 157 0.43 -10.53 -9.93
C GLN A 157 0.14 -11.81 -10.73
N ALA A 158 -1.02 -12.44 -10.52
CA ALA A 158 -1.45 -13.62 -11.26
C ALA A 158 -1.61 -13.33 -12.76
N ALA A 159 -2.16 -12.17 -13.14
CA ALA A 159 -2.23 -11.75 -14.52
C ALA A 159 -0.84 -11.58 -15.15
N LEU A 160 0.08 -10.98 -14.41
CA LEU A 160 1.46 -10.79 -14.87
C LEU A 160 2.19 -12.11 -15.06
N GLU A 161 2.03 -13.06 -14.14
CA GLU A 161 2.64 -14.39 -14.25
C GLU A 161 2.06 -15.19 -15.43
N ALA A 162 0.75 -15.11 -15.66
CA ALA A 162 0.15 -15.73 -16.83
C ALA A 162 0.68 -15.15 -18.14
N ILE A 163 0.81 -13.81 -18.24
CA ILE A 163 1.39 -13.13 -19.40
C ILE A 163 2.87 -13.53 -19.58
N ALA A 164 3.60 -13.72 -18.49
CA ALA A 164 5.00 -14.15 -18.52
C ALA A 164 5.19 -15.66 -18.87
N GLY A 165 4.11 -16.38 -19.16
CA GLY A 165 4.17 -17.78 -19.58
C GLY A 165 4.11 -18.80 -18.44
N SER A 166 3.53 -18.45 -17.29
CA SER A 166 3.25 -19.42 -16.22
C SER A 166 2.08 -20.32 -16.61
N GLU A 167 2.29 -21.63 -16.59
CA GLU A 167 1.36 -22.65 -17.08
C GLU A 167 0.93 -23.65 -15.99
N PRO A 168 0.26 -23.25 -14.92
CA PRO A 168 -0.12 -24.16 -13.83
C PRO A 168 -1.14 -25.23 -14.26
N VAL A 169 -1.82 -25.02 -15.38
CA VAL A 169 -2.82 -25.94 -15.94
C VAL A 169 -2.41 -26.49 -17.33
N GLY A 170 -1.19 -26.19 -17.81
CA GLY A 170 -0.71 -26.55 -19.13
C GLY A 170 -1.58 -25.96 -20.24
N ASP A 171 -1.81 -26.66 -21.30
CA ASP A 171 -2.51 -26.25 -22.54
C ASP A 171 -4.05 -26.15 -22.44
N LYS A 172 -4.61 -26.11 -21.23
CA LYS A 172 -6.08 -26.11 -21.04
C LYS A 172 -6.71 -24.81 -21.51
N LEU A 173 -7.79 -24.95 -22.27
CA LEU A 173 -8.57 -23.84 -22.82
C LEU A 173 -9.82 -23.51 -22.01
N TYR A 174 -10.13 -24.33 -20.98
CA TYR A 174 -11.31 -24.18 -20.15
C TYR A 174 -11.02 -24.42 -18.69
N PHE A 175 -11.67 -23.69 -17.80
CA PHE A 175 -11.69 -23.93 -16.37
C PHE A 175 -13.12 -24.04 -15.86
N ARG A 176 -13.29 -24.73 -14.72
CA ARG A 176 -14.56 -24.82 -14.02
C ARG A 176 -14.32 -24.69 -12.52
N ARG A 177 -15.14 -23.90 -11.85
CA ARG A 177 -15.12 -23.81 -10.40
C ARG A 177 -15.44 -25.17 -9.78
N VAL A 178 -14.66 -25.65 -8.83
CA VAL A 178 -14.90 -26.89 -8.09
C VAL A 178 -15.99 -26.64 -7.06
N ASN A 179 -17.21 -27.10 -7.33
CA ASN A 179 -18.36 -26.99 -6.45
C ASN A 179 -18.41 -28.16 -5.43
N GLY A 180 -17.34 -28.37 -4.65
CA GLY A 180 -17.31 -29.41 -3.62
C GLY A 180 -17.44 -30.86 -4.13
N ARG A 181 -17.51 -31.09 -5.42
CA ARG A 181 -17.44 -32.41 -6.06
C ARG A 181 -16.13 -32.48 -6.82
N SER A 182 -15.38 -33.56 -6.62
CA SER A 182 -14.14 -33.85 -7.35
C SER A 182 -14.40 -33.73 -8.85
N GLY A 183 -14.03 -32.58 -9.43
CA GLY A 183 -14.22 -32.28 -10.84
C GLY A 183 -12.87 -32.22 -11.51
N GLN A 184 -12.57 -33.20 -12.35
CA GLN A 184 -11.46 -33.15 -13.29
C GLN A 184 -11.57 -31.87 -14.13
N VAL A 185 -10.45 -31.20 -14.33
CA VAL A 185 -10.27 -30.21 -15.40
C VAL A 185 -10.42 -30.98 -16.69
N ILE A 186 -11.55 -30.82 -17.36
CA ILE A 186 -11.76 -31.48 -18.65
C ILE A 186 -11.18 -30.55 -19.70
N GLY A 187 -10.05 -30.94 -20.23
CA GLY A 187 -9.41 -30.28 -21.33
C GLY A 187 -9.61 -31.07 -22.63
N ASN A 188 -9.62 -30.42 -23.66
CA ASN A 188 -9.56 -30.51 -25.09
C ASN A 188 -10.89 -30.27 -25.76
#